data_b201a4926b820d1f147e5883c03a3207
#
_entry.id   b201a4926b820d1f147e5883c03a3207
#
_cell.length_a   1.000
_cell.length_b   1.000
_cell.length_c   1.000
_cell.angle_alpha   90.00
_cell.angle_beta   90.00
_cell.angle_gamma   90.00
#
_symmetry.space_group_name_H-M   'P 1'
#
loop_
_entity.id
_entity.type
_entity.pdbx_description
1 polymer ?
#
loop_
_entity_poly.entity_id
_entity_poly.type
_entity_poly.pdbx_seq_one_letter_code
_entity_poly.pdbx_strand_id
1 'polypeptide(L)'
;SLGGVVIESSDILKSPEKTLKTLCRHINIKFDPRMLSWSKGGHKDEGVWGEHWYNSAHLSSSFGPPEGPLPKLSKKLIELYEEAIPIYEKLSSYKIKI
;
A
#
# COMPACT_ATOMS: atom_id res chain seq x y z
N SER A 1 12.76 11.49 -14.45
CA SER A 1 12.14 10.97 -13.24
C SER A 1 12.43 11.89 -12.06
N LEU A 2 11.50 11.96 -11.13
CA LEU A 2 11.60 12.83 -9.96
C LEU A 2 12.34 12.16 -8.78
N GLY A 3 12.91 10.99 -8.99
CA GLY A 3 13.69 10.29 -7.97
C GLY A 3 12.88 9.62 -6.87
N GLY A 4 11.60 9.35 -7.11
CA GLY A 4 10.76 8.65 -6.14
C GLY A 4 11.00 7.14 -6.12
N VAL A 5 10.45 6.48 -5.09
CA VAL A 5 10.49 5.03 -4.95
C VAL A 5 9.08 4.48 -5.17
N VAL A 6 8.96 3.43 -5.97
CA VAL A 6 7.68 2.77 -6.25
C VAL A 6 7.59 1.48 -5.47
N ILE A 7 6.48 1.28 -4.75
CA ILE A 7 6.18 0.08 -3.97
C ILE A 7 4.86 -0.50 -4.42
N GLU A 8 4.80 -1.81 -4.54
CA GLU A 8 3.56 -2.53 -4.79
C GLU A 8 2.89 -2.88 -3.47
N SER A 9 1.60 -2.57 -3.31
CA SER A 9 0.87 -2.88 -2.08
C SER A 9 0.82 -4.37 -1.78
N SER A 10 0.71 -5.21 -2.81
CA SER A 10 0.72 -6.66 -2.63
C SER A 10 2.03 -7.17 -2.04
N ASP A 11 3.15 -6.54 -2.36
CA ASP A 11 4.44 -6.92 -1.76
C ASP A 11 4.48 -6.61 -0.26
N ILE A 12 3.91 -5.45 0.14
CA ILE A 12 3.80 -5.10 1.56
C ILE A 12 2.96 -6.13 2.32
N LEU A 13 1.82 -6.51 1.74
CA LEU A 13 0.90 -7.44 2.39
C LEU A 13 1.46 -8.87 2.48
N LYS A 14 2.21 -9.30 1.45
CA LYS A 14 2.84 -10.63 1.44
C LYS A 14 4.05 -10.72 2.36
N SER A 15 4.86 -9.68 2.40
CA SER A 15 6.13 -9.67 3.13
C SER A 15 6.37 -8.29 3.75
N PRO A 16 5.62 -7.91 4.80
CA PRO A 16 5.69 -6.57 5.37
C PRO A 16 7.09 -6.18 5.83
N GLU A 17 7.73 -7.02 6.61
CA GLU A 17 9.06 -6.72 7.16
C GLU A 17 10.10 -6.56 6.06
N LYS A 18 10.16 -7.52 5.14
CA LYS A 18 11.12 -7.51 4.04
C LYS A 18 10.93 -6.30 3.14
N THR A 19 9.69 -5.98 2.82
CA THR A 19 9.34 -4.83 1.98
C THR A 19 9.74 -3.52 2.64
N LEU A 20 9.41 -3.34 3.92
CA LEU A 20 9.76 -2.12 4.64
C LEU A 20 11.25 -1.97 4.86
N LYS A 21 11.97 -3.06 5.11
CA LYS A 21 13.44 -3.02 5.20
C LYS A 21 14.06 -2.58 3.88
N THR A 22 13.56 -3.11 2.77
CA THR A 22 14.04 -2.75 1.44
C THR A 22 13.73 -1.28 1.12
N LEU A 23 12.52 -0.82 1.43
CA LEU A 23 12.15 0.57 1.27
C LEU A 23 13.07 1.51 2.08
N CYS A 24 13.25 1.21 3.36
CA CYS A 24 14.09 2.02 4.25
C CYS A 24 15.51 2.15 3.71
N ARG A 25 16.03 1.07 3.15
CA ARG A 25 17.35 1.07 2.51
C ARG A 25 17.40 1.99 1.30
N HIS A 26 16.36 1.99 0.47
CA HIS A 26 16.29 2.83 -0.73
C HIS A 26 16.16 4.32 -0.40
N ILE A 27 15.46 4.67 0.68
CA ILE A 27 15.29 6.07 1.08
C ILE A 27 16.24 6.50 2.20
N ASN A 28 17.18 5.64 2.53
CA ASN A 28 18.25 5.92 3.52
C ASN A 28 17.72 6.26 4.92
N ILE A 29 16.74 5.47 5.37
CA ILE A 29 16.17 5.54 6.70
C ILE A 29 16.42 4.21 7.41
N LYS A 30 16.74 4.27 8.72
CA LYS A 30 16.92 3.06 9.51
C LYS A 30 15.58 2.36 9.74
N PHE A 31 15.51 1.05 9.46
CA PHE A 31 14.32 0.27 9.75
C PHE A 31 14.11 0.12 11.25
N ASP A 32 12.84 0.22 11.68
CA ASP A 32 12.42 0.03 13.07
C ASP A 32 11.28 -0.98 13.09
N PRO A 33 11.38 -2.07 13.89
CA PRO A 33 10.31 -3.07 13.98
C PRO A 33 8.94 -2.51 14.39
N ARG A 34 8.89 -1.35 15.03
CA ARG A 34 7.63 -0.67 15.37
C ARG A 34 6.84 -0.24 14.16
N MET A 35 7.44 -0.23 12.97
CA MET A 35 6.75 0.05 11.71
C MET A 35 5.78 -1.06 11.29
N LEU A 36 5.88 -2.24 11.89
CA LEU A 36 5.08 -3.42 11.51
C LEU A 36 3.78 -3.56 12.30
N SER A 37 3.62 -2.82 13.38
CA SER A 37 2.43 -2.90 14.21
C SER A 37 2.12 -1.56 14.85
N TRP A 38 0.87 -1.38 15.24
CA TRP A 38 0.40 -0.14 15.84
C TRP A 38 -0.81 -0.42 16.74
N SER A 39 -1.13 0.53 17.62
CA SER A 39 -2.31 0.43 18.46
C SER A 39 -3.58 0.61 17.66
N LYS A 40 -4.61 -0.18 17.97
CA LYS A 40 -5.93 -0.02 17.36
C LYS A 40 -6.53 1.32 17.74
N GLY A 41 -7.36 1.88 16.86
CA GLY A 41 -8.08 3.12 17.08
C GLY A 41 -7.59 4.26 16.21
N GLY A 42 -8.31 5.36 16.25
CA GLY A 42 -7.98 6.56 15.51
C GLY A 42 -6.86 7.36 16.14
N HIS A 43 -6.33 8.29 15.38
CA HIS A 43 -5.32 9.23 15.83
C HIS A 43 -5.84 10.66 15.70
N LYS A 44 -5.56 11.51 16.68
CA LYS A 44 -6.08 12.88 16.71
C LYS A 44 -5.63 13.73 15.52
N ASP A 45 -4.53 13.37 14.89
CA ASP A 45 -3.95 14.11 13.76
C ASP A 45 -4.49 13.69 12.39
N GLU A 46 -5.44 12.77 12.33
CA GLU A 46 -6.00 12.26 11.06
C GLU A 46 -6.94 13.26 10.36
N GLY A 47 -7.43 14.27 11.06
CA GLY A 47 -8.34 15.25 10.51
C GLY A 47 -9.79 14.76 10.43
N VAL A 48 -10.64 15.58 9.81
CA VAL A 48 -12.10 15.33 9.78
C VAL A 48 -12.52 14.10 8.98
N TRP A 49 -11.70 13.68 8.02
CA TRP A 49 -12.00 12.53 7.16
C TRP A 49 -11.68 11.19 7.81
N GLY A 50 -10.90 11.16 8.88
CA GLY A 50 -10.53 9.93 9.57
C GLY A 50 -11.72 9.12 10.04
N GLU A 51 -12.74 9.76 10.57
CA GLU A 51 -13.95 9.11 11.05
C GLU A 51 -14.74 8.40 9.94
N HIS A 52 -14.66 8.91 8.72
CA HIS A 52 -15.44 8.39 7.58
C HIS A 52 -14.68 7.40 6.71
N TRP A 53 -13.36 7.54 6.61
CA TRP A 53 -12.57 6.82 5.62
C TRP A 53 -11.63 5.78 6.19
N TYR A 54 -11.31 5.86 7.50
CA TYR A 54 -10.24 5.04 8.08
C TYR A 54 -10.74 3.93 9.00
N ASN A 55 -11.98 3.45 8.82
CA ASN A 55 -12.54 2.42 9.69
C ASN A 55 -11.72 1.15 9.73
N SER A 56 -11.32 0.63 8.58
CA SER A 56 -10.48 -0.57 8.51
C SER A 56 -9.12 -0.37 9.17
N ALA A 57 -8.50 0.80 8.95
CA ALA A 57 -7.24 1.14 9.59
C ALA A 57 -7.38 1.23 11.10
N HIS A 58 -8.47 1.83 11.60
CA HIS A 58 -8.73 1.95 13.04
C HIS A 58 -8.92 0.59 13.73
N LEU A 59 -9.42 -0.42 13.02
CA LEU A 59 -9.61 -1.76 13.55
C LEU A 59 -8.34 -2.62 13.43
N SER A 60 -7.36 -2.16 12.69
CA SER A 60 -6.13 -2.90 12.46
C SER A 60 -5.07 -2.62 13.54
N SER A 61 -4.14 -3.52 13.70
CA SER A 61 -2.96 -3.35 14.54
C SER A 61 -1.67 -3.80 13.83
N SER A 62 -1.79 -4.31 12.61
CA SER A 62 -0.66 -4.73 11.77
C SER A 62 -1.13 -4.84 10.34
N PHE A 63 -0.20 -5.10 9.43
CA PHE A 63 -0.55 -5.37 8.04
C PHE A 63 -1.38 -6.66 7.95
N GLY A 64 -2.48 -6.59 7.20
CA GLY A 64 -3.36 -7.72 6.99
C GLY A 64 -2.85 -8.69 5.93
N PRO A 65 -3.65 -9.73 5.63
CA PRO A 65 -3.31 -10.67 4.56
C PRO A 65 -3.41 -10.00 3.20
N PRO A 66 -2.82 -10.62 2.16
CA PRO A 66 -3.00 -10.14 0.78
C PRO A 66 -4.48 -10.05 0.42
N GLU A 67 -4.82 -9.06 -0.40
CA GLU A 67 -6.18 -8.91 -0.89
C GLU A 67 -6.60 -10.11 -1.72
N GLY A 68 -7.88 -10.45 -1.65
CA GLY A 68 -8.45 -11.54 -2.42
C GLY A 68 -8.61 -11.21 -3.90
N PRO A 69 -9.29 -12.08 -4.67
CA PRO A 69 -9.49 -11.84 -6.09
C PRO A 69 -10.27 -10.55 -6.33
N LEU A 70 -9.98 -9.90 -7.47
CA LEU A 70 -10.64 -8.67 -7.84
C LEU A 70 -12.14 -8.92 -8.09
N PRO A 71 -13.01 -7.98 -7.72
CA PRO A 71 -14.43 -8.09 -8.02
C PRO A 71 -14.66 -8.01 -9.53
N LYS A 72 -15.76 -8.63 -9.98
CA LYS A 72 -16.16 -8.56 -11.37
C LYS A 72 -16.61 -7.13 -11.71
N LEU A 73 -15.97 -6.54 -12.71
CA LEU A 73 -16.26 -5.17 -13.13
C LEU A 73 -17.42 -5.12 -14.12
N SER A 74 -18.22 -4.03 -14.08
CA SER A 74 -19.20 -3.75 -15.13
C SER A 74 -18.48 -3.41 -16.43
N LYS A 75 -19.19 -3.51 -17.56
CA LYS A 75 -18.62 -3.24 -18.88
C LYS A 75 -17.99 -1.86 -18.95
N LYS A 76 -18.64 -0.85 -18.38
CA LYS A 76 -18.13 0.53 -18.35
C LYS A 76 -16.84 0.66 -17.55
N LEU A 77 -16.74 -0.03 -16.41
CA LEU A 77 -15.55 -0.02 -15.58
C LEU A 77 -14.41 -0.83 -16.19
N ILE A 78 -14.72 -1.86 -16.99
CA ILE A 78 -13.69 -2.62 -17.71
C ILE A 78 -12.94 -1.71 -18.69
N GLU A 79 -13.64 -0.80 -19.38
CA GLU A 79 -12.99 0.14 -20.31
C GLU A 79 -12.00 1.05 -19.58
N LEU A 80 -12.38 1.58 -18.41
CA LEU A 80 -11.48 2.39 -17.58
C LEU A 80 -10.30 1.55 -17.06
N TYR A 81 -10.55 0.31 -16.68
CA TYR A 81 -9.52 -0.61 -16.23
C TYR A 81 -8.49 -0.85 -17.33
N GLU A 82 -8.94 -1.08 -18.56
CA GLU A 82 -8.05 -1.30 -19.71
C GLU A 82 -7.20 -0.07 -20.01
N GLU A 83 -7.73 1.14 -19.84
CA GLU A 83 -6.97 2.37 -19.98
C GLU A 83 -5.93 2.56 -18.88
N ALA A 84 -6.22 2.09 -17.67
CA ALA A 84 -5.33 2.24 -16.52
C ALA A 84 -4.20 1.20 -16.50
N ILE A 85 -4.41 0.01 -17.07
CA ILE A 85 -3.45 -1.08 -17.04
C ILE A 85 -2.06 -0.69 -17.57
N PRO A 86 -1.91 -0.04 -18.74
CA PRO A 86 -0.58 0.33 -19.22
C PRO A 86 0.16 1.26 -18.26
N ILE A 87 -0.55 2.17 -17.59
CA ILE A 87 0.03 3.08 -16.61
C ILE A 87 0.51 2.30 -15.39
N TYR A 88 -0.32 1.39 -14.89
CA TYR A 88 0.04 0.51 -13.78
C TYR A 88 1.26 -0.35 -14.10
N GLU A 89 1.29 -0.96 -15.28
CA GLU A 89 2.41 -1.79 -15.71
C GLU A 89 3.71 -1.00 -15.82
N LYS A 90 3.63 0.23 -16.31
CA LYS A 90 4.78 1.11 -16.39
C LYS A 90 5.32 1.44 -14.99
N LEU A 91 4.45 1.80 -14.05
CA LEU A 91 4.85 2.05 -12.67
C LEU A 91 5.41 0.80 -12.02
N SER A 92 4.77 -0.34 -12.23
CA SER A 92 5.20 -1.62 -11.67
C SER A 92 6.58 -2.03 -12.16
N SER A 93 6.97 -1.63 -13.37
CA SER A 93 8.31 -1.92 -13.90
C SER A 93 9.42 -1.20 -13.11
N TYR A 94 9.07 -0.13 -12.39
CA TYR A 94 10.01 0.64 -11.57
C TYR A 94 9.96 0.28 -10.09
N LYS A 95 9.08 -0.65 -9.69
CA LYS A 95 8.96 -0.98 -8.26
C LYS A 95 10.24 -1.60 -7.71
N ILE A 96 10.48 -1.39 -6.43
CA ILE A 96 11.63 -2.04 -5.77
C ILE A 96 11.42 -3.55 -5.73
N LYS A 97 12.49 -4.29 -5.89
CA LYS A 97 12.46 -5.76 -5.84
C LYS A 97 12.65 -6.22 -4.40
N ILE A 98 11.78 -7.12 -3.99
CA ILE A 98 11.77 -7.64 -2.63
C ILE A 98 12.45 -9.01 -2.56
#